data_aa8f5bfd2272e212c8efeca82c310893
#
_entry.id   aa8f5bfd2272e212c8efeca82c310893
#
_cell.length_a   1.000
_cell.length_b   1.000
_cell.length_c   1.000
_cell.angle_alpha   90.00
_cell.angle_beta   90.00
_cell.angle_gamma   90.00
#
_symmetry.space_group_name_H-M   'P 1'
#
loop_
_entity.id
_entity.type
_entity.pdbx_description
1 polymer ?
#
loop_
_entity_poly.entity_id
_entity_poly.type
_entity_poly.pdbx_seq_one_letter_code
_entity_poly.pdbx_strand_id
1 'polypeptide(L)'
;MAISKHISNKESVYSRTAQRLDIDNTPTQEHKENMVKLAEKVFEPLRSYANGPIKINSFYRSPALNKAIGGSSKSQHCNGQAIDIDDTFSRLTNAEMYCFIKEHLDFDQMIWEFGDEDNPDWVHISYVSEDENRNRCLKAYKENGKTKYKII
;
A
#
# COMPACT_ATOMS: atom_id res chain seq x y z
N MET A 1 2.95 -10.07 18.54
CA MET A 1 2.94 -10.76 17.23
C MET A 1 3.11 -9.77 16.10
N ALA A 2 3.56 -10.21 14.95
CA ALA A 2 3.77 -9.37 13.79
C ALA A 2 2.90 -9.82 12.63
N ILE A 3 2.64 -8.91 11.68
CA ILE A 3 1.96 -9.25 10.43
C ILE A 3 2.90 -10.11 9.56
N SER A 4 4.17 -9.74 9.52
CA SER A 4 5.22 -10.50 8.85
C SER A 4 6.56 -10.21 9.52
N LYS A 5 7.64 -10.80 8.99
CA LYS A 5 8.99 -10.63 9.56
C LYS A 5 9.38 -9.17 9.76
N HIS A 6 8.98 -8.28 8.83
CA HIS A 6 9.41 -6.88 8.85
C HIS A 6 8.24 -5.89 9.01
N ILE A 7 7.02 -6.38 9.32
CA ILE A 7 5.88 -5.50 9.61
C ILE A 7 5.29 -5.89 10.96
N SER A 8 5.41 -5.01 11.96
CA SER A 8 4.81 -5.22 13.27
C SER A 8 3.30 -4.96 13.24
N ASN A 9 2.58 -5.48 14.22
CA ASN A 9 1.15 -5.20 14.37
C ASN A 9 0.91 -3.70 14.54
N LYS A 10 1.75 -3.04 15.33
CA LYS A 10 1.64 -1.60 15.57
C LYS A 10 1.79 -0.80 14.27
N GLU A 11 2.81 -1.13 13.47
CA GLU A 11 3.09 -0.47 12.22
C GLU A 11 1.97 -0.65 11.21
N SER A 12 1.35 -1.83 11.18
CA SER A 12 0.30 -2.17 10.22
C SER A 12 -0.98 -1.35 10.39
N VAL A 13 -1.19 -0.77 11.57
CA VAL A 13 -2.40 0.03 11.87
C VAL A 13 -2.08 1.47 12.23
N TYR A 14 -0.81 1.87 12.14
CA TYR A 14 -0.40 3.21 12.53
C TYR A 14 -1.00 4.26 11.61
N SER A 15 -1.58 5.31 12.22
CA SER A 15 -2.12 6.47 11.51
C SER A 15 -2.11 7.68 12.45
N ARG A 16 -1.42 8.74 12.01
CA ARG A 16 -1.42 10.01 12.76
C ARG A 16 -2.82 10.60 12.86
N THR A 17 -3.60 10.50 11.78
CA THR A 17 -4.99 10.99 11.75
C THR A 17 -5.87 10.22 12.72
N ALA A 18 -5.74 8.88 12.78
CA ALA A 18 -6.50 8.08 13.73
C ALA A 18 -6.18 8.46 15.17
N GLN A 19 -4.91 8.70 15.49
CA GLN A 19 -4.50 9.13 16.82
C GLN A 19 -5.06 10.52 17.16
N ARG A 20 -4.92 11.48 16.22
CA ARG A 20 -5.37 12.85 16.42
C ARG A 20 -6.89 12.96 16.62
N LEU A 21 -7.66 12.16 15.88
CA LEU A 21 -9.11 12.19 15.90
C LEU A 21 -9.73 11.11 16.79
N ASP A 22 -8.89 10.33 17.48
CA ASP A 22 -9.32 9.23 18.36
C ASP A 22 -10.24 8.23 17.63
N ILE A 23 -9.82 7.84 16.41
CA ILE A 23 -10.55 6.88 15.59
C ILE A 23 -9.98 5.47 15.84
N ASP A 24 -10.87 4.51 16.11
CA ASP A 24 -10.47 3.11 16.25
C ASP A 24 -10.05 2.56 14.91
N ASN A 25 -8.81 2.11 14.81
CA ASN A 25 -8.24 1.53 13.59
C ASN A 25 -7.85 0.06 13.81
N THR A 26 -8.67 -0.68 14.54
CA THR A 26 -8.43 -2.10 14.84
C THR A 26 -8.98 -2.98 13.73
N PRO A 27 -8.14 -3.81 13.08
CA PRO A 27 -8.60 -4.71 12.03
C PRO A 27 -9.32 -5.94 12.62
N THR A 28 -10.23 -6.50 11.84
CA THR A 28 -10.83 -7.80 12.15
C THR A 28 -9.80 -8.91 11.88
N GLN A 29 -10.11 -10.13 12.29
CA GLN A 29 -9.26 -11.29 12.01
C GLN A 29 -9.10 -11.50 10.50
N GLU A 30 -10.20 -11.36 9.75
CA GLU A 30 -10.16 -11.47 8.28
C GLU A 30 -9.24 -10.42 7.66
N HIS A 31 -9.31 -9.17 8.12
CA HIS A 31 -8.43 -8.11 7.65
C HIS A 31 -6.96 -8.43 7.93
N LYS A 32 -6.67 -8.97 9.11
CA LYS A 32 -5.30 -9.38 9.47
C LYS A 32 -4.79 -10.49 8.55
N GLU A 33 -5.62 -11.45 8.23
CA GLU A 33 -5.26 -12.53 7.31
C GLU A 33 -4.96 -11.99 5.90
N ASN A 34 -5.73 -11.02 5.44
CA ASN A 34 -5.47 -10.35 4.17
C ASN A 34 -4.13 -9.59 4.21
N MET A 35 -3.86 -8.88 5.32
CA MET A 35 -2.58 -8.18 5.48
C MET A 35 -1.39 -9.14 5.47
N VAL A 36 -1.51 -10.30 6.11
CA VAL A 36 -0.46 -11.31 6.10
C VAL A 36 -0.18 -11.78 4.69
N LYS A 37 -1.22 -12.05 3.89
CA LYS A 37 -1.05 -12.46 2.48
C LYS A 37 -0.30 -11.42 1.68
N LEU A 38 -0.71 -10.16 1.78
CA LEU A 38 -0.05 -9.07 1.05
C LEU A 38 1.40 -8.93 1.50
N ALA A 39 1.63 -8.99 2.80
CA ALA A 39 2.99 -8.86 3.35
C ALA A 39 3.89 -9.97 2.83
N GLU A 40 3.45 -11.22 2.88
CA GLU A 40 4.25 -12.36 2.44
C GLU A 40 4.46 -12.40 0.92
N LYS A 41 3.46 -12.02 0.15
CA LYS A 41 3.51 -12.13 -1.31
C LYS A 41 4.12 -10.90 -2.00
N VAL A 42 4.03 -9.74 -1.40
CA VAL A 42 4.49 -8.47 -2.00
C VAL A 42 5.58 -7.80 -1.18
N PHE A 43 5.29 -7.47 0.08
CA PHE A 43 6.18 -6.65 0.89
C PHE A 43 7.51 -7.36 1.21
N GLU A 44 7.47 -8.58 1.71
CA GLU A 44 8.70 -9.29 2.12
C GLU A 44 9.63 -9.59 0.95
N PRO A 45 9.15 -10.04 -0.23
CA PRO A 45 10.02 -10.17 -1.39
C PRO A 45 10.68 -8.86 -1.81
N LEU A 46 9.93 -7.76 -1.80
CA LEU A 46 10.47 -6.43 -2.09
C LEU A 46 11.48 -6.00 -1.04
N ARG A 47 11.16 -6.22 0.24
CA ARG A 47 12.05 -5.91 1.37
C ARG A 47 13.39 -6.64 1.26
N SER A 48 13.37 -7.90 0.83
CA SER A 48 14.57 -8.67 0.60
C SER A 48 15.41 -8.11 -0.55
N TYR A 49 14.76 -7.74 -1.63
CA TYR A 49 15.43 -7.12 -2.77
C TYR A 49 16.08 -5.78 -2.39
N ALA A 50 15.37 -4.96 -1.60
CA ALA A 50 15.87 -3.67 -1.13
C ALA A 50 17.04 -3.82 -0.14
N ASN A 51 17.15 -4.96 0.50
CA ASN A 51 18.17 -5.25 1.51
C ASN A 51 18.22 -4.17 2.61
N GLY A 52 17.06 -3.75 3.07
CA GLY A 52 16.93 -2.72 4.09
C GLY A 52 15.50 -2.24 4.25
N PRO A 53 15.23 -1.38 5.23
CA PRO A 53 13.86 -0.96 5.56
C PRO A 53 13.19 -0.18 4.45
N ILE A 54 11.88 -0.36 4.34
CA ILE A 54 10.99 0.36 3.42
C ILE A 54 9.93 1.05 4.28
N LYS A 55 9.68 2.32 4.03
CA LYS A 55 8.68 3.09 4.77
C LYS A 55 7.28 2.65 4.36
N ILE A 56 6.43 2.35 5.34
CA ILE A 56 5.01 2.11 5.14
C ILE A 56 4.27 3.37 5.54
N ASN A 57 3.60 4.00 4.57
CA ASN A 57 2.82 5.21 4.84
C ASN A 57 1.41 4.88 5.34
N SER A 58 0.84 3.77 4.85
CA SER A 58 -0.50 3.33 5.23
C SER A 58 -0.66 1.85 4.88
N PHE A 59 -1.25 1.08 5.79
CA PHE A 59 -1.58 -0.31 5.50
C PHE A 59 -3.07 -0.51 5.75
N TYR A 60 -3.50 -0.91 6.96
CA TYR A 60 -4.91 -1.03 7.26
C TYR A 60 -5.53 0.34 7.58
N ARG A 61 -6.72 0.57 7.06
CA ARG A 61 -7.56 1.73 7.40
C ARG A 61 -8.97 1.26 7.70
N SER A 62 -9.47 1.54 8.91
CA SER A 62 -10.89 1.32 9.20
C SER A 62 -11.76 2.19 8.29
N PRO A 63 -13.02 1.82 8.04
CA PRO A 63 -13.92 2.66 7.25
C PRO A 63 -14.03 4.09 7.79
N ALA A 64 -14.07 4.25 9.10
CA ALA A 64 -14.14 5.57 9.73
C ALA A 64 -12.88 6.41 9.45
N LEU A 65 -11.69 5.79 9.57
CA LEU A 65 -10.43 6.47 9.24
C LEU A 65 -10.37 6.82 7.76
N ASN A 66 -10.74 5.89 6.90
CA ASN A 66 -10.73 6.09 5.45
C ASN A 66 -11.62 7.27 5.05
N LYS A 67 -12.79 7.38 5.65
CA LYS A 67 -13.70 8.51 5.43
C LYS A 67 -13.08 9.82 5.92
N ALA A 68 -12.45 9.81 7.09
CA ALA A 68 -11.83 11.01 7.68
C ALA A 68 -10.73 11.59 6.80
N ILE A 69 -9.96 10.75 6.11
CA ILE A 69 -8.88 11.18 5.21
C ILE A 69 -9.32 11.38 3.76
N GLY A 70 -10.60 11.17 3.47
CA GLY A 70 -11.16 11.38 2.12
C GLY A 70 -10.87 10.25 1.14
N GLY A 71 -10.62 9.04 1.62
CA GLY A 71 -10.38 7.88 0.77
C GLY A 71 -11.66 7.39 0.10
N SER A 72 -11.49 6.62 -0.98
CA SER A 72 -12.61 5.99 -1.68
C SER A 72 -13.35 5.01 -0.77
N SER A 73 -14.69 5.01 -0.84
CA SER A 73 -15.51 4.05 -0.08
C SER A 73 -15.24 2.60 -0.46
N LYS A 74 -14.59 2.37 -1.61
CA LYS A 74 -14.22 1.05 -2.12
C LYS A 74 -12.73 0.75 -1.92
N SER A 75 -12.04 1.49 -1.05
CA SER A 75 -10.61 1.33 -0.84
C SER A 75 -10.26 -0.06 -0.31
N GLN A 76 -9.29 -0.71 -0.95
CA GLN A 76 -8.79 -2.01 -0.50
C GLN A 76 -8.01 -1.92 0.80
N HIS A 77 -7.56 -0.73 1.22
CA HIS A 77 -6.99 -0.52 2.56
C HIS A 77 -7.98 -0.92 3.67
N CYS A 78 -9.27 -0.75 3.44
CA CYS A 78 -10.32 -1.10 4.41
C CYS A 78 -10.47 -2.61 4.59
N ASN A 79 -9.95 -3.40 3.68
CA ASN A 79 -9.98 -4.86 3.74
C ASN A 79 -8.63 -5.46 4.18
N GLY A 80 -7.63 -4.62 4.42
CA GLY A 80 -6.27 -5.08 4.67
C GLY A 80 -5.58 -5.60 3.42
N GLN A 81 -6.05 -5.20 2.24
CA GLN A 81 -5.58 -5.70 0.94
C GLN A 81 -4.76 -4.69 0.16
N ALA A 82 -4.43 -3.54 0.75
CA ALA A 82 -3.61 -2.52 0.10
C ALA A 82 -2.59 -1.93 1.06
N ILE A 83 -1.44 -1.54 0.53
CA ILE A 83 -0.36 -0.91 1.27
C ILE A 83 0.23 0.24 0.44
N ASP A 84 0.55 1.35 1.11
CA ASP A 84 1.27 2.47 0.50
C ASP A 84 2.69 2.48 1.05
N ILE A 85 3.68 2.45 0.17
CA ILE A 85 5.10 2.41 0.53
C ILE A 85 5.84 3.59 -0.10
N ASP A 86 6.97 3.95 0.52
CA ASP A 86 7.73 5.13 0.11
C ASP A 86 9.24 4.90 0.32
N ASP A 87 10.04 5.64 -0.43
CA ASP A 87 11.50 5.52 -0.45
C ASP A 87 12.22 6.39 0.59
N THR A 88 11.54 6.70 1.68
CA THR A 88 12.07 7.54 2.77
C THR A 88 13.45 7.11 3.25
N PHE A 89 13.72 5.81 3.27
CA PHE A 89 14.99 5.26 3.76
C PHE A 89 16.04 5.06 2.65
N SER A 90 15.73 5.46 1.43
CA SER A 90 16.68 5.53 0.29
C SER A 90 17.36 4.21 -0.10
N ARG A 91 16.74 3.07 0.19
CA ARG A 91 17.25 1.77 -0.26
C ARG A 91 17.00 1.53 -1.75
N LEU A 92 15.79 1.87 -2.18
CA LEU A 92 15.35 1.86 -3.57
C LEU A 92 14.55 3.15 -3.78
N THR A 93 14.53 3.67 -5.00
CA THR A 93 13.59 4.73 -5.32
C THR A 93 12.19 4.14 -5.43
N ASN A 94 11.15 4.99 -5.34
CA ASN A 94 9.78 4.55 -5.57
C ASN A 94 9.63 3.90 -6.94
N ALA A 95 10.26 4.47 -7.97
CA ALA A 95 10.23 3.91 -9.33
C ALA A 95 10.87 2.52 -9.37
N GLU A 96 11.99 2.31 -8.67
CA GLU A 96 12.65 1.01 -8.61
C GLU A 96 11.77 -0.03 -7.89
N MET A 97 11.09 0.36 -6.82
CA MET A 97 10.15 -0.52 -6.12
C MET A 97 8.98 -0.91 -7.04
N TYR A 98 8.42 0.07 -7.73
CA TYR A 98 7.35 -0.15 -8.70
C TYR A 98 7.77 -1.16 -9.77
N CYS A 99 8.94 -0.95 -10.38
CA CYS A 99 9.45 -1.81 -11.45
C CYS A 99 9.71 -3.24 -10.95
N PHE A 100 10.29 -3.40 -9.77
CA PHE A 100 10.54 -4.73 -9.21
C PHE A 100 9.23 -5.50 -9.03
N ILE A 101 8.22 -4.88 -8.45
CA ILE A 101 6.92 -5.51 -8.22
C ILE A 101 6.28 -5.90 -9.56
N LYS A 102 6.29 -4.97 -10.53
CA LYS A 102 5.72 -5.21 -11.85
C LYS A 102 6.36 -6.40 -12.56
N GLU A 103 7.68 -6.51 -12.48
CA GLU A 103 8.45 -7.52 -13.22
C GLU A 103 8.49 -8.88 -12.53
N HIS A 104 8.41 -8.93 -11.20
CA HIS A 104 8.71 -10.16 -10.45
C HIS A 104 7.59 -10.69 -9.57
N LEU A 105 6.57 -9.89 -9.26
CA LEU A 105 5.52 -10.27 -8.31
C LEU A 105 4.14 -10.23 -8.93
N ASP A 106 3.21 -10.98 -8.31
CA ASP A 106 1.79 -10.88 -8.62
C ASP A 106 1.12 -9.91 -7.65
N PHE A 107 0.17 -9.14 -8.17
CA PHE A 107 -0.57 -8.16 -7.38
C PHE A 107 -1.92 -7.92 -8.04
N ASP A 108 -2.86 -7.30 -7.31
CA ASP A 108 -4.15 -6.96 -7.88
C ASP A 108 -4.06 -5.66 -8.67
N GLN A 109 -3.68 -4.57 -7.97
CA GLN A 109 -3.55 -3.26 -8.61
C GLN A 109 -2.34 -2.54 -7.99
N MET A 110 -1.60 -1.86 -8.84
CA MET A 110 -0.46 -1.06 -8.42
C MET A 110 -0.57 0.32 -9.04
N ILE A 111 -0.38 1.37 -8.23
CA ILE A 111 -0.54 2.74 -8.68
C ILE A 111 0.76 3.52 -8.49
N TRP A 112 1.21 4.13 -9.58
CA TRP A 112 2.25 5.15 -9.59
C TRP A 112 1.58 6.45 -9.14
N GLU A 113 1.75 6.78 -7.87
CA GLU A 113 1.00 7.87 -7.25
C GLU A 113 1.69 9.21 -7.47
N PHE A 114 1.16 10.01 -8.40
CA PHE A 114 1.63 11.37 -8.69
C PHE A 114 3.11 11.43 -9.07
N GLY A 115 3.85 12.43 -8.57
CA GLY A 115 5.25 12.60 -8.93
C GLY A 115 5.43 13.03 -10.38
N ASP A 116 6.48 12.52 -11.01
CA ASP A 116 6.78 12.79 -12.42
C ASP A 116 7.04 11.48 -13.18
N GLU A 117 7.58 11.57 -14.40
CA GLU A 117 7.86 10.40 -15.23
C GLU A 117 8.99 9.54 -14.66
N ASP A 118 9.84 10.10 -13.82
CA ASP A 118 11.00 9.41 -13.28
C ASP A 118 10.73 8.74 -11.94
N ASN A 119 9.87 9.31 -11.09
CA ASN A 119 9.62 8.78 -9.76
C ASN A 119 8.25 9.22 -9.23
N PRO A 120 7.40 8.28 -8.74
CA PRO A 120 6.15 8.67 -8.10
C PRO A 120 6.40 9.20 -6.69
N ASP A 121 5.42 9.88 -6.11
CA ASP A 121 5.48 10.35 -4.73
C ASP A 121 5.44 9.19 -3.73
N TRP A 122 4.69 8.14 -4.04
CA TRP A 122 4.68 6.86 -3.33
C TRP A 122 4.12 5.78 -4.25
N VAL A 123 4.16 4.54 -3.78
CA VAL A 123 3.62 3.41 -4.54
C VAL A 123 2.51 2.75 -3.74
N HIS A 124 1.35 2.58 -4.38
CA HIS A 124 0.21 1.87 -3.82
C HIS A 124 0.14 0.48 -4.47
N ILE A 125 0.07 -0.57 -3.65
CA ILE A 125 -0.06 -1.95 -4.16
C ILE A 125 -1.17 -2.66 -3.39
N SER A 126 -2.00 -3.41 -4.11
CA SER A 126 -3.00 -4.29 -3.52
C SER A 126 -2.76 -5.74 -3.90
N TYR A 127 -3.27 -6.64 -3.06
CA TYR A 127 -3.17 -8.08 -3.26
C TYR A 127 -4.45 -8.73 -2.74
N VAL A 128 -5.11 -9.53 -3.55
CA VAL A 128 -6.35 -10.23 -3.18
C VAL A 128 -6.05 -11.72 -3.00
N SER A 129 -5.79 -12.41 -4.09
CA SER A 129 -5.41 -13.82 -4.11
C SER A 129 -4.76 -14.12 -5.45
N GLU A 130 -4.09 -15.26 -5.54
CA GLU A 130 -3.44 -15.70 -6.77
C GLU A 130 -4.41 -15.71 -7.95
N ASP A 131 -5.65 -16.19 -7.72
CA ASP A 131 -6.66 -16.33 -8.76
C ASP A 131 -7.37 -15.02 -9.11
N GLU A 132 -7.47 -14.09 -8.17
CA GLU A 132 -8.27 -12.88 -8.32
C GLU A 132 -7.44 -11.65 -8.67
N ASN A 133 -6.13 -11.72 -8.54
CA ASN A 133 -5.24 -10.60 -8.84
C ASN A 133 -5.29 -10.23 -10.33
N ARG A 134 -5.44 -8.95 -10.62
CA ARG A 134 -5.56 -8.43 -11.98
C ARG A 134 -4.23 -8.01 -12.60
N ASN A 135 -3.16 -7.88 -11.81
CA ASN A 135 -1.86 -7.34 -12.23
C ASN A 135 -2.00 -6.01 -12.99
N ARG A 136 -2.89 -5.16 -12.50
CA ARG A 136 -3.25 -3.92 -13.16
C ARG A 136 -2.35 -2.76 -12.69
N CYS A 137 -1.73 -2.07 -13.64
CA CYS A 137 -0.85 -0.93 -13.36
C CYS A 137 -1.54 0.37 -13.76
N LEU A 138 -1.58 1.32 -12.83
CA LEU A 138 -2.19 2.63 -13.05
C LEU A 138 -1.21 3.74 -12.67
N LYS A 139 -1.47 4.93 -13.22
CA LYS A 139 -0.83 6.18 -12.81
C LYS A 139 -1.91 7.13 -12.31
N ALA A 140 -1.72 7.68 -11.12
CA ALA A 140 -2.58 8.73 -10.58
C ALA A 140 -1.99 10.09 -10.92
N TYR A 141 -2.84 11.02 -11.34
CA TYR A 141 -2.41 12.38 -11.69
C TYR A 141 -3.52 13.38 -11.36
N LYS A 142 -3.17 14.65 -11.25
CA LYS A 142 -4.13 15.73 -11.03
C LYS A 142 -4.50 16.39 -12.34
N GLU A 143 -5.78 16.61 -12.53
CA GLU A 143 -6.32 17.37 -13.66
C GLU A 143 -7.46 18.25 -13.16
N ASN A 144 -7.34 19.55 -13.30
CA ASN A 144 -8.33 20.52 -12.81
C ASN A 144 -8.64 20.33 -11.31
N GLY A 145 -7.61 20.03 -10.51
CA GLY A 145 -7.75 19.82 -9.07
C GLY A 145 -8.34 18.47 -8.66
N LYS A 146 -8.66 17.62 -9.61
CA LYS A 146 -9.22 16.28 -9.35
C LYS A 146 -8.20 15.19 -9.63
N THR A 147 -8.22 14.16 -8.79
CA THR A 147 -7.39 12.98 -9.01
C THR A 147 -7.99 12.11 -10.08
N LYS A 148 -7.20 11.77 -11.09
CA LYS A 148 -7.58 10.87 -12.18
C LYS A 148 -6.56 9.73 -12.29
N TYR A 149 -6.98 8.64 -12.90
CA TYR A 149 -6.15 7.44 -13.07
C TYR A 149 -6.14 7.04 -14.54
N LYS A 150 -4.98 6.58 -15.01
CA LYS A 150 -4.86 6.01 -16.35
C LYS A 150 -4.08 4.70 -16.27
N ILE A 151 -4.42 3.74 -17.14
CA ILE A 151 -3.69 2.48 -17.25
C ILE A 151 -2.34 2.75 -17.93
N ILE A 152 -1.28 2.17 -17.37
CA ILE A 152 0.07 2.33 -17.92
C ILE A 152 0.76 0.98 -18.16
#